data_06fb60dea03366af3ca26300eb2007e9
#
_entry.id   06fb60dea03366af3ca26300eb2007e9
#
_cell.length_a   1.000
_cell.length_b   1.000
_cell.length_c   1.000
_cell.angle_alpha   90.00
_cell.angle_beta   90.00
_cell.angle_gamma   90.00
#
_symmetry.space_group_name_H-M   'P 1'
#
loop_
_entity.id
_entity.type
_entity.pdbx_description
1 polymer ?
#
loop_
_entity_poly.entity_id
_entity_poly.type
_entity_poly.pdbx_seq_one_letter_code
_entity_poly.pdbx_strand_id
1 'polypeptide(L)'
;MELDMVPVTIESLAIRMMPQPSVLSLRPSKALAIPGEENDEVYDHVLPIWIGPAEAAAIASAIDKSRSERPLTHSMVAQLVRSMGGSVNRCVIDRVNGTTFYATIYVRCANGMFTRVDARPSDAVALAIRADAPLFVASNVLKAASFPRSFKPGADLKLEMEEFHKFVEGVNPEDFVTEGD
;
A
#
# COMPACT_ATOMS: atom_id res chain seq x y z
N MET A 1 18.10 10.46 -4.00
CA MET A 1 17.71 9.33 -4.88
C MET A 1 16.19 9.28 -4.87
N GLU A 2 15.57 9.54 -6.01
CA GLU A 2 14.12 9.45 -6.13
C GLU A 2 13.78 7.95 -6.14
N LEU A 3 12.91 7.51 -5.22
CA LEU A 3 12.45 6.12 -5.20
C LEU A 3 11.71 5.87 -6.51
N ASP A 4 12.12 4.86 -7.24
CA ASP A 4 11.37 4.35 -8.38
C ASP A 4 10.03 3.81 -7.85
N MET A 5 8.93 4.48 -8.21
CA MET A 5 7.60 4.27 -7.66
C MET A 5 6.65 3.76 -8.75
N VAL A 6 6.05 2.63 -8.50
CA VAL A 6 5.07 2.02 -9.40
C VAL A 6 3.66 2.36 -8.92
N PRO A 7 2.81 2.95 -9.77
CA PRO A 7 1.43 3.20 -9.42
C PRO A 7 0.67 1.87 -9.28
N VAL A 8 -0.17 1.79 -8.24
CA VAL A 8 -0.94 0.57 -7.95
C VAL A 8 -2.41 0.86 -7.71
N THR A 9 -3.21 -0.17 -7.90
CA THR A 9 -4.64 -0.18 -7.56
C THR A 9 -4.96 -1.35 -6.64
N ILE A 10 -6.06 -1.25 -5.91
CA ILE A 10 -6.57 -2.39 -5.13
C ILE A 10 -7.12 -3.42 -6.11
N GLU A 11 -6.59 -4.63 -6.08
CA GLU A 11 -7.12 -5.76 -6.83
C GLU A 11 -8.22 -6.47 -6.05
N SER A 12 -7.97 -6.72 -4.77
CA SER A 12 -8.95 -7.38 -3.91
C SER A 12 -8.73 -7.02 -2.43
N LEU A 13 -9.80 -7.18 -1.65
CA LEU A 13 -9.79 -7.09 -0.20
C LEU A 13 -10.53 -8.31 0.36
N ALA A 14 -9.79 -9.29 0.83
CA ALA A 14 -10.34 -10.46 1.48
C ALA A 14 -10.52 -10.19 2.97
N ILE A 15 -11.76 -9.94 3.40
CA ILE A 15 -12.09 -9.69 4.79
C ILE A 15 -12.31 -11.04 5.50
N ARG A 16 -11.61 -11.24 6.60
CA ARG A 16 -11.70 -12.46 7.41
C ARG A 16 -12.02 -12.12 8.85
N MET A 17 -12.69 -13.07 9.52
CA MET A 17 -12.98 -12.95 10.95
C MET A 17 -11.79 -13.44 11.78
N MET A 18 -11.60 -12.82 12.94
CA MET A 18 -10.61 -13.29 13.92
C MET A 18 -10.74 -14.80 14.17
N PRO A 19 -9.64 -15.56 14.32
CA PRO A 19 -8.26 -15.08 14.48
C PRO A 19 -7.48 -14.83 13.18
N GLN A 20 -8.09 -15.02 12.01
CA GLN A 20 -7.41 -14.93 10.73
C GLN A 20 -7.23 -13.47 10.29
N PRO A 21 -6.03 -13.05 9.80
CA PRO A 21 -5.85 -11.74 9.24
C PRO A 21 -6.60 -11.58 7.91
N SER A 22 -7.08 -10.38 7.64
CA SER A 22 -7.57 -10.00 6.32
C SER A 22 -6.41 -9.74 5.36
N VAL A 23 -6.65 -9.85 4.05
CA VAL A 23 -5.62 -9.64 3.05
C VAL A 23 -6.04 -8.52 2.10
N LEU A 24 -5.20 -7.49 2.01
CA LEU A 24 -5.29 -6.45 1.00
C LEU A 24 -4.33 -6.82 -0.13
N SER A 25 -4.83 -6.96 -1.35
CA SER A 25 -4.00 -7.23 -2.53
C SER A 25 -3.93 -5.99 -3.40
N LEU A 26 -2.71 -5.54 -3.67
CA LEU A 26 -2.42 -4.40 -4.55
C LEU A 26 -1.82 -4.90 -5.85
N ARG A 27 -2.21 -4.28 -6.96
CA ARG A 27 -1.71 -4.60 -8.30
C ARG A 27 -1.11 -3.37 -8.97
N PRO A 28 0.08 -3.49 -9.60
CA PRO A 28 0.60 -2.46 -10.49
C PRO A 28 -0.39 -2.09 -11.59
N SER A 29 -0.53 -0.79 -11.88
CA SER A 29 -1.50 -0.26 -12.83
C SER A 29 -0.81 0.35 -14.05
N LYS A 30 -0.91 -0.31 -15.21
CA LYS A 30 -0.41 0.22 -16.48
C LYS A 30 -1.09 1.55 -16.87
N ALA A 31 -2.36 1.73 -16.52
CA ALA A 31 -3.13 2.93 -16.86
C ALA A 31 -2.59 4.21 -16.20
N LEU A 32 -1.80 4.07 -15.14
CA LEU A 32 -1.18 5.17 -14.39
C LEU A 32 0.35 5.20 -14.57
N ALA A 33 0.92 4.29 -15.37
CA ALA A 33 2.36 4.23 -15.63
C ALA A 33 2.80 5.36 -16.55
N ILE A 34 4.05 5.78 -16.40
CA ILE A 34 4.68 6.72 -17.32
C ILE A 34 4.98 5.96 -18.63
N PRO A 35 4.55 6.46 -19.79
CA PRO A 35 4.83 5.80 -21.06
C PRO A 35 6.35 5.63 -21.29
N GLY A 36 6.78 4.42 -21.57
CA GLY A 36 8.20 4.08 -21.84
C GLY A 36 8.98 3.52 -20.65
N GLU A 37 8.41 3.47 -19.45
CA GLU A 37 9.00 2.85 -18.25
C GLU A 37 8.35 1.49 -17.91
N GLU A 38 7.68 0.88 -18.86
CA GLU A 38 6.92 -0.35 -18.65
C GLU A 38 7.85 -1.57 -18.55
N ASN A 39 8.06 -2.07 -17.34
CA ASN A 39 8.58 -3.43 -17.15
C ASN A 39 7.39 -4.39 -17.06
N ASP A 40 7.12 -5.12 -18.15
CA ASP A 40 5.94 -5.99 -18.28
C ASP A 40 5.83 -7.05 -17.18
N GLU A 41 6.95 -7.53 -16.65
CA GLU A 41 6.97 -8.54 -15.59
C GLU A 41 6.34 -8.03 -14.28
N VAL A 42 6.53 -6.75 -13.94
CA VAL A 42 6.01 -6.16 -12.71
C VAL A 42 4.47 -6.09 -12.72
N TYR A 43 3.87 -5.93 -13.91
CA TYR A 43 2.41 -5.79 -14.04
C TYR A 43 1.63 -7.11 -13.93
N ASP A 44 2.32 -8.25 -13.99
CA ASP A 44 1.72 -9.57 -13.73
C ASP A 44 1.89 -10.03 -12.27
N HIS A 45 2.25 -9.11 -11.39
CA HIS A 45 2.43 -9.39 -9.98
C HIS A 45 1.34 -8.76 -9.12
N VAL A 46 1.16 -9.32 -7.93
CA VAL A 46 0.28 -8.83 -6.88
C VAL A 46 1.05 -8.73 -5.57
N LEU A 47 0.83 -7.65 -4.84
CA LEU A 47 1.42 -7.43 -3.51
C LEU A 47 0.35 -7.70 -2.45
N PRO A 48 0.38 -8.84 -1.76
CA PRO A 48 -0.49 -9.10 -0.63
C PRO A 48 0.04 -8.46 0.65
N ILE A 49 -0.84 -7.82 1.40
CA ILE A 49 -0.54 -7.21 2.70
C ILE A 49 -1.55 -7.71 3.71
N TRP A 50 -1.07 -8.39 4.76
CA TRP A 50 -1.94 -8.86 5.83
C TRP A 50 -2.27 -7.71 6.77
N ILE A 51 -3.56 -7.52 7.03
CA ILE A 51 -4.10 -6.41 7.82
C ILE A 51 -5.13 -6.93 8.83
N GLY A 52 -5.35 -6.18 9.90
CA GLY A 52 -6.37 -6.50 10.87
C GLY A 52 -7.79 -6.29 10.34
N PRO A 53 -8.80 -6.84 11.02
CA PRO A 53 -10.19 -6.74 10.59
C PRO A 53 -10.72 -5.29 10.64
N ALA A 54 -10.26 -4.48 11.59
CA ALA A 54 -10.64 -3.07 11.71
C ALA A 54 -10.08 -2.25 10.54
N GLU A 55 -8.83 -2.52 10.13
CA GLU A 55 -8.18 -1.90 8.98
C GLU A 55 -8.90 -2.29 7.68
N ALA A 56 -9.23 -3.58 7.54
CA ALA A 56 -9.99 -4.06 6.39
C ALA A 56 -11.38 -3.41 6.29
N ALA A 57 -12.08 -3.28 7.41
CA ALA A 57 -13.38 -2.59 7.45
C ALA A 57 -13.26 -1.10 7.07
N ALA A 58 -12.19 -0.42 7.50
CA ALA A 58 -11.94 0.97 7.14
C ALA A 58 -11.69 1.14 5.63
N ILE A 59 -10.91 0.24 5.02
CA ILE A 59 -10.65 0.21 3.58
C ILE A 59 -11.94 -0.11 2.81
N ALA A 60 -12.69 -1.15 3.21
CA ALA A 60 -13.97 -1.51 2.59
C ALA A 60 -14.94 -0.33 2.58
N SER A 61 -15.11 0.31 3.74
CA SER A 61 -15.94 1.52 3.86
C SER A 61 -15.48 2.65 2.94
N ALA A 62 -14.16 2.77 2.72
CA ALA A 62 -13.62 3.78 1.81
C ALA A 62 -13.93 3.45 0.34
N ILE A 63 -13.78 2.18 -0.07
CA ILE A 63 -14.10 1.69 -1.43
C ILE A 63 -15.58 1.89 -1.75
N ASP A 64 -16.46 1.48 -0.85
CA ASP A 64 -17.91 1.59 -1.04
C ASP A 64 -18.42 3.03 -1.01
N LYS A 65 -17.55 3.99 -0.70
CA LYS A 65 -17.92 5.40 -0.50
C LYS A 65 -19.09 5.54 0.49
N SER A 66 -19.25 4.56 1.37
CA SER A 66 -20.34 4.54 2.35
C SER A 66 -20.26 5.79 3.23
N ARG A 67 -21.39 6.48 3.36
CA ARG A 67 -21.53 7.65 4.22
C ARG A 67 -21.94 7.15 5.61
N SER A 68 -21.06 7.34 6.57
CA SER A 68 -21.43 7.23 7.97
C SER A 68 -22.05 8.55 8.43
N GLU A 69 -22.96 8.52 9.39
CA GLU A 69 -23.54 9.75 9.98
C GLU A 69 -22.46 10.66 10.58
N ARG A 70 -21.39 10.08 11.08
CA ARG A 70 -20.21 10.79 11.57
C ARG A 70 -18.97 10.39 10.77
N PRO A 71 -18.01 11.32 10.53
CA PRO A 71 -16.78 10.99 9.82
C PRO A 71 -16.00 9.88 10.52
N LEU A 72 -15.60 8.84 9.78
CA LEU A 72 -14.63 7.86 10.23
C LEU A 72 -13.22 8.49 10.28
N THR A 73 -12.29 7.85 10.99
CA THR A 73 -10.94 8.40 11.26
C THR A 73 -10.24 8.88 9.98
N HIS A 74 -10.16 8.06 8.94
CA HIS A 74 -9.49 8.45 7.68
C HIS A 74 -10.22 9.58 6.94
N SER A 75 -11.55 9.62 7.02
CA SER A 75 -12.34 10.74 6.48
C SER A 75 -12.07 12.03 7.24
N MET A 76 -11.97 11.93 8.58
CA MET A 76 -11.63 13.06 9.45
C MET A 76 -10.23 13.58 9.15
N VAL A 77 -9.23 12.70 9.00
CA VAL A 77 -7.86 13.09 8.64
C VAL A 77 -7.83 13.81 7.29
N ALA A 78 -8.49 13.24 6.26
CA ALA A 78 -8.57 13.89 4.95
C ALA A 78 -9.26 15.27 5.02
N GLN A 79 -10.27 15.41 5.85
CA GLN A 79 -10.96 16.69 6.07
C GLN A 79 -10.07 17.67 6.82
N LEU A 80 -9.35 17.23 7.87
CA LEU A 80 -8.42 18.04 8.63
C LEU A 80 -7.34 18.65 7.72
N VAL A 81 -6.69 17.81 6.90
CA VAL A 81 -5.68 18.27 5.94
C VAL A 81 -6.25 19.35 5.03
N ARG A 82 -7.46 19.15 4.49
CA ARG A 82 -8.15 20.14 3.64
C ARG A 82 -8.49 21.42 4.38
N SER A 83 -8.97 21.32 5.62
CA SER A 83 -9.33 22.48 6.45
C SER A 83 -8.11 23.36 6.78
N MET A 84 -6.92 22.76 6.80
CA MET A 84 -5.63 23.47 6.95
C MET A 84 -5.08 24.02 5.64
N GLY A 85 -5.86 23.99 4.55
CA GLY A 85 -5.45 24.45 3.23
C GLY A 85 -4.49 23.51 2.49
N GLY A 86 -4.30 22.29 2.99
CA GLY A 86 -3.45 21.28 2.39
C GLY A 86 -4.24 20.25 1.55
N SER A 87 -3.48 19.33 0.95
CA SER A 87 -4.05 18.17 0.25
C SER A 87 -3.15 16.96 0.39
N VAL A 88 -3.74 15.78 0.44
CA VAL A 88 -2.96 14.53 0.30
C VAL A 88 -2.54 14.42 -1.16
N ASN A 89 -1.24 14.48 -1.42
CA ASN A 89 -0.69 14.46 -2.77
C ASN A 89 -0.57 13.04 -3.32
N ARG A 90 -0.02 12.13 -2.51
CA ARG A 90 0.11 10.70 -2.81
C ARG A 90 0.38 9.91 -1.55
N CYS A 91 0.11 8.61 -1.60
CA CYS A 91 0.51 7.64 -0.59
C CYS A 91 1.46 6.62 -1.23
N VAL A 92 2.52 6.23 -0.52
CA VAL A 92 3.55 5.32 -1.04
C VAL A 92 3.82 4.24 0.00
N ILE A 93 3.75 2.98 -0.40
CA ILE A 93 4.32 1.88 0.39
C ILE A 93 5.78 1.78 -0.03
N ASP A 94 6.68 2.25 0.82
CA ASP A 94 8.05 2.59 0.44
C ASP A 94 9.10 1.64 1.00
N ARG A 95 8.76 0.82 1.98
CA ARG A 95 9.70 -0.10 2.60
C ARG A 95 9.01 -1.36 3.13
N VAL A 96 9.74 -2.47 3.08
CA VAL A 96 9.41 -3.71 3.80
C VAL A 96 10.63 -4.13 4.62
N ASN A 97 10.40 -4.57 5.85
CA ASN A 97 11.44 -5.12 6.72
C ASN A 97 10.87 -6.37 7.41
N GLY A 98 11.39 -7.52 7.05
CA GLY A 98 10.77 -8.78 7.38
C GLY A 98 9.34 -8.82 6.86
N THR A 99 8.37 -9.05 7.73
CA THR A 99 6.93 -9.06 7.40
C THR A 99 6.25 -7.71 7.57
N THR A 100 6.98 -6.67 7.98
CA THR A 100 6.42 -5.36 8.28
C THR A 100 6.58 -4.41 7.11
N PHE A 101 5.47 -3.95 6.56
CA PHE A 101 5.43 -2.92 5.53
C PHE A 101 5.29 -1.54 6.16
N TYR A 102 5.92 -0.56 5.53
CA TYR A 102 5.88 0.85 5.91
C TYR A 102 5.33 1.68 4.77
N ALA A 103 4.68 2.77 5.11
CA ALA A 103 4.15 3.69 4.12
C ALA A 103 4.39 5.15 4.50
N THR A 104 4.50 6.00 3.50
CA THR A 104 4.63 7.45 3.66
C THR A 104 3.47 8.14 2.94
N ILE A 105 2.80 9.03 3.66
CA ILE A 105 1.80 9.93 3.11
C ILE A 105 2.47 11.26 2.78
N TYR A 106 2.40 11.68 1.53
CA TYR A 106 2.90 12.98 1.08
C TYR A 106 1.76 13.99 1.10
N VAL A 107 1.91 15.03 1.88
CA VAL A 107 0.92 16.09 2.02
C VAL A 107 1.49 17.38 1.45
N ARG A 108 0.75 18.01 0.56
CA ARG A 108 1.01 19.36 0.11
C ARG A 108 0.38 20.34 1.10
N CYS A 109 1.18 21.19 1.72
CA CYS A 109 0.75 22.20 2.68
C CYS A 109 0.18 23.44 1.96
N ALA A 110 -0.55 24.29 2.70
CA ALA A 110 -1.13 25.54 2.18
C ALA A 110 -0.09 26.49 1.57
N ASN A 111 1.14 26.48 2.08
CA ASN A 111 2.27 27.29 1.54
C ASN A 111 2.94 26.67 0.30
N GLY A 112 2.39 25.57 -0.24
CA GLY A 112 2.92 24.85 -1.39
C GLY A 112 4.07 23.88 -1.09
N MET A 113 4.58 23.84 0.14
CA MET A 113 5.61 22.89 0.54
C MET A 113 5.02 21.49 0.72
N PHE A 114 5.89 20.48 0.61
CA PHE A 114 5.53 19.09 0.89
C PHE A 114 6.04 18.65 2.25
N THR A 115 5.21 17.92 2.98
CA THR A 115 5.60 17.20 4.18
C THR A 115 5.34 15.71 4.01
N ARG A 116 6.03 14.89 4.80
CA ARG A 116 5.91 13.43 4.81
C ARG A 116 5.42 13.00 6.18
N VAL A 117 4.49 12.06 6.18
CA VAL A 117 3.94 11.48 7.41
C VAL A 117 4.10 9.97 7.32
N ASP A 118 4.77 9.38 8.30
CA ASP A 118 4.87 7.92 8.44
C ASP A 118 3.50 7.34 8.75
N ALA A 119 3.19 6.20 8.13
CA ALA A 119 1.90 5.54 8.27
C ALA A 119 2.02 4.03 8.08
N ARG A 120 1.05 3.29 8.62
CA ARG A 120 0.88 1.89 8.23
C ARG A 120 0.29 1.83 6.81
N PRO A 121 0.60 0.78 6.02
CA PRO A 121 0.04 0.60 4.68
C PRO A 121 -1.49 0.69 4.63
N SER A 122 -2.18 0.05 5.57
CA SER A 122 -3.65 0.09 5.66
C SER A 122 -4.21 1.50 5.85
N ASP A 123 -3.56 2.32 6.68
CA ASP A 123 -3.96 3.71 6.91
C ASP A 123 -3.70 4.57 5.67
N ALA A 124 -2.54 4.38 5.04
CA ALA A 124 -2.18 5.08 3.80
C ALA A 124 -3.16 4.76 2.66
N VAL A 125 -3.54 3.47 2.49
CA VAL A 125 -4.51 3.03 1.48
C VAL A 125 -5.89 3.60 1.75
N ALA A 126 -6.40 3.47 2.99
CA ALA A 126 -7.71 4.02 3.36
C ALA A 126 -7.77 5.54 3.16
N LEU A 127 -6.69 6.26 3.52
CA LEU A 127 -6.61 7.70 3.33
C LEU A 127 -6.49 8.08 1.85
N ALA A 128 -5.71 7.33 1.04
CA ALA A 128 -5.59 7.57 -0.39
C ALA A 128 -6.97 7.53 -1.07
N ILE A 129 -7.78 6.51 -0.77
CA ILE A 129 -9.15 6.39 -1.31
C ILE A 129 -10.03 7.54 -0.85
N ARG A 130 -9.98 7.91 0.44
CA ARG A 130 -10.81 9.00 1.00
C ARG A 130 -10.41 10.39 0.49
N ALA A 131 -9.14 10.57 0.16
CA ALA A 131 -8.61 11.83 -0.33
C ALA A 131 -8.60 11.92 -1.86
N ASP A 132 -8.94 10.83 -2.56
CA ASP A 132 -8.82 10.68 -4.02
C ASP A 132 -7.38 10.93 -4.48
N ALA A 133 -6.42 10.41 -3.71
CA ALA A 133 -5.00 10.54 -3.95
C ALA A 133 -4.42 9.27 -4.58
N PRO A 134 -3.44 9.37 -5.47
CA PRO A 134 -2.81 8.21 -6.08
C PRO A 134 -2.01 7.40 -5.05
N LEU A 135 -2.01 6.07 -5.26
CA LEU A 135 -1.29 5.10 -4.45
C LEU A 135 -0.14 4.51 -5.26
N PHE A 136 1.03 4.43 -4.63
CA PHE A 136 2.24 3.88 -5.21
C PHE A 136 2.86 2.84 -4.29
N VAL A 137 3.67 1.97 -4.89
CA VAL A 137 4.59 1.07 -4.19
C VAL A 137 5.98 1.28 -4.76
N ALA A 138 6.99 1.32 -3.90
CA ALA A 138 8.37 1.39 -4.37
C ALA A 138 8.77 0.10 -5.10
N SER A 139 9.51 0.21 -6.19
CA SER A 139 9.91 -0.93 -7.02
C SER A 139 10.66 -2.02 -6.25
N ASN A 140 11.49 -1.62 -5.28
CA ASN A 140 12.20 -2.55 -4.40
C ASN A 140 11.23 -3.35 -3.50
N VAL A 141 10.13 -2.75 -3.04
CA VAL A 141 9.09 -3.45 -2.26
C VAL A 141 8.36 -4.46 -3.12
N LEU A 142 8.01 -4.09 -4.37
CA LEU A 142 7.40 -5.04 -5.30
C LEU A 142 8.33 -6.20 -5.59
N LYS A 143 9.61 -5.95 -5.88
CA LYS A 143 10.61 -6.99 -6.12
C LYS A 143 10.77 -7.93 -4.92
N ALA A 144 10.71 -7.38 -3.69
CA ALA A 144 10.93 -8.12 -2.47
C ALA A 144 9.70 -8.92 -1.99
N ALA A 145 8.48 -8.46 -2.25
CA ALA A 145 7.29 -8.97 -1.56
C ALA A 145 6.07 -9.21 -2.47
N SER A 146 6.17 -9.02 -3.79
CA SER A 146 5.07 -9.35 -4.69
C SER A 146 5.20 -10.76 -5.24
N PHE A 147 4.08 -11.33 -5.64
CA PHE A 147 3.96 -12.69 -6.20
C PHE A 147 3.35 -12.64 -7.59
N PRO A 148 3.65 -13.63 -8.48
CA PRO A 148 2.95 -13.75 -9.73
C PRO A 148 1.44 -13.81 -9.54
N ARG A 149 0.67 -13.26 -10.46
CA ARG A 149 -0.80 -13.17 -10.38
C ARG A 149 -1.51 -14.52 -10.35
N SER A 150 -0.84 -15.59 -10.78
CA SER A 150 -1.30 -16.97 -10.60
C SER A 150 -1.41 -17.39 -9.13
N PHE A 151 -0.72 -16.68 -8.23
CA PHE A 151 -0.81 -16.87 -6.80
C PHE A 151 -2.15 -16.31 -6.28
N LYS A 152 -2.97 -17.16 -5.65
CA LYS A 152 -4.25 -16.77 -5.03
C LYS A 152 -4.07 -16.74 -3.51
N PRO A 153 -3.81 -15.58 -2.91
CA PRO A 153 -3.74 -15.48 -1.45
C PRO A 153 -5.09 -15.86 -0.85
N GLY A 154 -5.09 -16.83 0.05
CA GLY A 154 -6.27 -17.20 0.82
C GLY A 154 -6.81 -18.61 0.64
N ALA A 155 -6.20 -19.46 -0.19
CA ALA A 155 -6.61 -20.85 -0.33
C ALA A 155 -6.12 -21.72 0.84
N ASP A 156 -4.91 -21.45 1.39
CA ASP A 156 -4.37 -22.11 2.58
C ASP A 156 -3.45 -21.16 3.35
N LEU A 157 -4.00 -20.50 4.37
CA LEU A 157 -3.35 -19.41 5.11
C LEU A 157 -2.03 -19.83 5.77
N LYS A 158 -1.92 -21.09 6.22
CA LYS A 158 -0.68 -21.58 6.84
C LYS A 158 0.43 -21.73 5.81
N LEU A 159 0.11 -22.31 4.65
CA LEU A 159 1.06 -22.48 3.56
C LEU A 159 1.53 -21.12 3.03
N GLU A 160 0.59 -20.19 2.85
CA GLU A 160 0.87 -18.83 2.37
C GLU A 160 1.72 -18.02 3.32
N MET A 161 1.44 -18.08 4.63
CA MET A 161 2.27 -17.40 5.63
C MET A 161 3.65 -18.05 5.75
N GLU A 162 3.76 -19.38 5.62
CA GLU A 162 5.03 -20.08 5.62
C GLU A 162 5.85 -19.80 4.35
N GLU A 163 5.21 -19.76 3.19
CA GLU A 163 5.86 -19.38 1.93
C GLU A 163 6.27 -17.91 1.93
N PHE A 164 5.43 -17.01 2.44
CA PHE A 164 5.77 -15.61 2.63
C PHE A 164 6.92 -15.45 3.63
N HIS A 165 6.90 -16.15 4.75
CA HIS A 165 8.02 -16.12 5.71
C HIS A 165 9.31 -16.66 5.08
N LYS A 166 9.27 -17.79 4.38
CA LYS A 166 10.43 -18.35 3.67
C LYS A 166 10.96 -17.40 2.59
N PHE A 167 10.07 -16.75 1.88
CA PHE A 167 10.44 -15.77 0.86
C PHE A 167 11.14 -14.57 1.49
N VAL A 168 10.58 -14.00 2.56
CA VAL A 168 11.14 -12.84 3.26
C VAL A 168 12.41 -13.20 4.05
N GLU A 169 12.49 -14.40 4.62
CA GLU A 169 13.72 -14.90 5.28
C GLU A 169 14.85 -15.17 4.28
N GLY A 170 14.53 -15.46 3.02
CA GLY A 170 15.50 -15.64 1.93
C GLY A 170 16.05 -14.34 1.35
N VAL A 171 15.46 -13.20 1.68
CA VAL A 171 15.89 -11.87 1.23
C VAL A 171 16.89 -11.31 2.25
N ASN A 172 18.17 -11.25 1.89
CA ASN A 172 19.20 -10.65 2.75
C ASN A 172 18.99 -9.13 2.86
N PRO A 173 19.12 -8.55 4.07
CA PRO A 173 19.15 -7.10 4.24
C PRO A 173 20.22 -6.39 3.38
N GLU A 174 21.28 -7.12 3.04
CA GLU A 174 22.38 -6.65 2.18
C GLU A 174 21.98 -6.46 0.71
N ASP A 175 20.91 -7.12 0.24
CA ASP A 175 20.37 -6.93 -1.12
C ASP A 175 19.73 -5.54 -1.31
N PHE A 176 19.53 -4.81 -0.20
CA PHE A 176 18.95 -3.46 -0.17
C PHE A 176 19.96 -2.35 0.12
N VAL A 177 21.20 -2.70 0.41
CA VAL A 177 22.28 -1.73 0.59
C VAL A 177 22.92 -1.49 -0.77
N THR A 178 22.43 -0.49 -1.50
CA THR A 178 23.24 0.09 -2.56
C THR A 178 24.42 0.77 -1.90
N GLU A 179 25.64 0.26 -2.20
CA GLU A 179 26.89 0.97 -1.94
C GLU A 179 26.74 2.39 -2.48
N GLY A 180 26.68 3.34 -1.57
CA GLY A 180 26.72 4.76 -1.84
C GLY A 180 27.94 5.32 -1.15
N ASP A 181 29.00 5.50 -1.94
CA ASP A 181 29.99 6.53 -1.70
C ASP A 181 29.41 7.91 -1.97
#